data_dd2b32b7730839ff82fc38c651655c0a
#
_entry.id   dd2b32b7730839ff82fc38c651655c0a
#
_cell.length_a   1.000
_cell.length_b   1.000
_cell.length_c   1.000
_cell.angle_alpha   90.00
_cell.angle_beta   90.00
_cell.angle_gamma   90.00
#
_symmetry.space_group_name_H-M   'P 1'
#
loop_
_entity.id
_entity.type
_entity.pdbx_description
1 polymer ?
#
loop_
_entity_poly.entity_id
_entity_poly.type
_entity_poly.pdbx_seq_one_letter_code
_entity_poly.pdbx_strand_id
1 'polypeptide(L)'
;MRKTAILAAATLLTGLMVPAGAGPSHGGISSDNVEFIRHIPISIDGVGGRVVGKWFYTNDQNKIMIFDLSKPTDPQLTGVLPMPQEWLFSREDLDTNGKILVMPNTITGSLYIIDVEDKSNPQILSEVPGAASHTSSCVFDCKYVYNSSGAIVDVRNPAKPKLMKQKWGDGMPAQSGHDVEEIAPGLVLTATQPMMLLDARKDPLRPKLLALGANVDGRFIHSVRWARGTKDKFIVAGGETNFKPRCSDTNGAFMTWDASKWRKTRTFHMIDEYRMTNGTYADGSPAVNQAGCSSHWLEPHPDFRNGGIVAVAFFEHGTRFIDVTPTGKIKEVGYFMPWAGSTGAAYWVTDKIVYAVDYNRGIDILRFKSKK
;
A
#
# COMPACT_ATOMS: atom_id res chain seq x y z
N MET A 1 16.26 -76.81 21.03
CA MET A 1 16.61 -75.50 20.46
C MET A 1 15.76 -75.26 19.21
N ARG A 2 14.71 -74.48 19.33
CA ARG A 2 13.83 -74.14 18.19
C ARG A 2 14.29 -72.78 17.63
N LYS A 3 14.63 -72.76 16.36
CA LYS A 3 14.98 -71.53 15.61
C LYS A 3 13.65 -70.93 15.07
N THR A 4 13.32 -69.75 15.55
CA THR A 4 12.20 -68.98 15.04
C THR A 4 12.71 -68.10 13.88
N ALA A 5 12.17 -68.30 12.71
CA ALA A 5 12.43 -67.49 11.53
C ALA A 5 11.46 -66.27 11.59
N ILE A 6 12.01 -65.05 11.53
CA ILE A 6 11.25 -63.81 11.39
C ILE A 6 11.14 -63.50 9.90
N LEU A 7 9.92 -63.57 9.38
CA LEU A 7 9.59 -63.09 8.01
C LEU A 7 9.43 -61.55 8.09
N ALA A 8 10.29 -60.82 7.38
CA ALA A 8 10.11 -59.42 7.16
C ALA A 8 9.20 -59.19 5.97
N ALA A 9 8.02 -58.64 6.19
CA ALA A 9 7.12 -58.21 5.15
C ALA A 9 7.57 -56.81 4.63
N ALA A 10 8.04 -56.80 3.41
CA ALA A 10 8.33 -55.55 2.68
C ALA A 10 7.02 -54.97 2.12
N THR A 11 6.53 -53.89 2.69
CA THR A 11 5.39 -53.16 2.17
C THR A 11 5.86 -52.27 1.04
N LEU A 12 5.50 -52.61 -0.21
CA LEU A 12 5.66 -51.73 -1.37
C LEU A 12 4.70 -50.54 -1.18
N LEU A 13 5.25 -49.35 -0.89
CA LEU A 13 4.54 -48.11 -1.11
C LEU A 13 4.54 -47.81 -2.60
N THR A 14 3.42 -48.12 -3.27
CA THR A 14 3.13 -47.58 -4.60
C THR A 14 2.83 -46.08 -4.42
N GLY A 15 3.80 -45.23 -4.70
CA GLY A 15 3.61 -43.81 -4.80
C GLY A 15 2.61 -43.49 -5.92
N LEU A 16 1.44 -42.98 -5.53
CA LEU A 16 0.52 -42.36 -6.46
C LEU A 16 1.27 -41.14 -7.07
N MET A 17 1.77 -41.30 -8.27
CA MET A 17 2.18 -40.17 -9.10
C MET A 17 0.91 -39.38 -9.43
N VAL A 18 0.77 -38.22 -8.76
CA VAL A 18 -0.18 -37.18 -9.18
C VAL A 18 0.33 -36.70 -10.56
N PRO A 19 -0.49 -36.75 -11.63
CA PRO A 19 -0.05 -36.26 -12.90
C PRO A 19 0.29 -34.78 -12.81
N ALA A 20 1.51 -34.39 -13.24
CA ALA A 20 1.94 -33.03 -13.45
C ALA A 20 1.16 -32.46 -14.65
N GLY A 21 -0.04 -31.95 -14.39
CA GLY A 21 -0.97 -31.44 -15.38
C GLY A 21 -2.05 -30.58 -14.76
N ALA A 22 -1.76 -29.98 -13.59
CA ALA A 22 -2.57 -28.88 -13.15
C ALA A 22 -2.11 -27.64 -13.95
N GLY A 23 -3.01 -27.11 -14.77
CA GLY A 23 -2.89 -25.75 -15.30
C GLY A 23 -2.62 -24.77 -14.13
N PRO A 24 -2.28 -23.50 -14.39
CA PRO A 24 -1.87 -22.58 -13.35
C PRO A 24 -2.92 -22.63 -12.22
N SER A 25 -2.50 -23.11 -11.05
CA SER A 25 -3.35 -23.13 -9.87
C SER A 25 -3.71 -21.67 -9.63
N HIS A 26 -4.95 -21.29 -9.96
CA HIS A 26 -5.44 -19.96 -9.69
C HIS A 26 -5.29 -19.72 -8.19
N GLY A 27 -4.38 -18.83 -7.80
CA GLY A 27 -4.10 -18.53 -6.39
C GLY A 27 -5.29 -17.90 -5.64
N GLY A 28 -6.47 -17.84 -6.29
CA GLY A 28 -7.68 -17.20 -5.79
C GLY A 28 -8.82 -17.28 -6.81
N ILE A 29 -9.84 -16.46 -6.57
CA ILE A 29 -11.00 -16.25 -7.46
C ILE A 29 -10.86 -14.87 -8.12
N SER A 30 -11.12 -14.79 -9.41
CA SER A 30 -11.08 -13.54 -10.17
C SER A 30 -12.33 -13.34 -11.02
N SER A 31 -12.62 -12.10 -11.34
CA SER A 31 -13.52 -11.75 -12.43
C SER A 31 -12.88 -12.05 -13.79
N ASP A 32 -13.69 -12.24 -14.85
CA ASP A 32 -13.22 -12.63 -16.20
C ASP A 32 -12.18 -11.70 -16.81
N ASN A 33 -12.16 -10.44 -16.38
CA ASN A 33 -11.25 -9.41 -16.86
C ASN A 33 -10.01 -9.22 -15.99
N VAL A 34 -9.81 -10.05 -14.96
CA VAL A 34 -8.61 -10.08 -14.14
C VAL A 34 -7.95 -11.45 -14.25
N GLU A 35 -6.74 -11.44 -14.76
CA GLU A 35 -5.94 -12.66 -14.95
C GLU A 35 -4.87 -12.74 -13.86
N PHE A 36 -4.86 -13.84 -13.11
CA PHE A 36 -3.74 -14.17 -12.23
C PHE A 36 -2.60 -14.71 -13.10
N ILE A 37 -1.43 -14.08 -13.02
CA ILE A 37 -0.25 -14.45 -13.79
C ILE A 37 0.68 -15.34 -12.98
N ARG A 38 1.03 -14.89 -11.78
CA ARG A 38 2.04 -15.54 -10.97
C ARG A 38 1.94 -15.09 -9.52
N HIS A 39 2.38 -15.97 -8.63
CA HIS A 39 2.63 -15.67 -7.22
C HIS A 39 4.14 -15.62 -6.93
N ILE A 40 4.58 -14.62 -6.18
CA ILE A 40 5.94 -14.53 -5.63
C ILE A 40 5.84 -14.73 -4.12
N PRO A 41 6.26 -15.88 -3.61
CA PRO A 41 6.28 -16.12 -2.17
C PRO A 41 7.44 -15.33 -1.56
N ILE A 42 7.13 -14.28 -0.87
CA ILE A 42 8.06 -13.54 -0.01
C ILE A 42 7.57 -13.66 1.41
N SER A 43 8.45 -13.46 2.39
CA SER A 43 7.98 -13.51 3.76
C SER A 43 6.96 -12.41 4.01
N ILE A 44 6.15 -12.70 4.95
CA ILE A 44 4.89 -12.13 5.30
C ILE A 44 5.03 -10.89 6.17
N ASP A 45 3.97 -10.09 6.16
CA ASP A 45 3.70 -9.05 7.14
C ASP A 45 4.26 -7.65 6.79
N GLY A 46 4.51 -7.39 5.49
CA GLY A 46 4.83 -6.06 4.99
C GLY A 46 4.13 -5.79 3.67
N VAL A 47 3.54 -4.62 3.53
CA VAL A 47 2.78 -4.22 2.32
C VAL A 47 3.19 -2.88 1.76
N GLY A 48 4.17 -2.22 2.40
CA GLY A 48 4.76 -1.00 1.85
C GLY A 48 5.33 -1.24 0.47
N GLY A 49 5.15 -0.29 -0.44
CA GLY A 49 5.69 -0.42 -1.77
C GLY A 49 5.70 0.88 -2.55
N ARG A 50 6.72 1.00 -3.41
CA ARG A 50 6.84 2.10 -4.37
C ARG A 50 7.39 1.60 -5.69
N VAL A 51 6.85 2.12 -6.78
CA VAL A 51 7.39 1.92 -8.13
C VAL A 51 8.11 3.18 -8.57
N VAL A 52 9.41 3.09 -8.84
CA VAL A 52 10.22 4.21 -9.36
C VAL A 52 10.98 3.74 -10.59
N GLY A 53 10.60 4.26 -11.75
CA GLY A 53 11.14 3.81 -13.03
C GLY A 53 10.85 2.32 -13.27
N LYS A 54 11.89 1.52 -13.46
CA LYS A 54 11.79 0.07 -13.62
C LYS A 54 12.02 -0.71 -12.33
N TRP A 55 11.89 -0.10 -11.18
CA TRP A 55 12.16 -0.71 -9.89
C TRP A 55 10.92 -0.71 -9.01
N PHE A 56 10.65 -1.86 -8.37
CA PHE A 56 9.68 -1.99 -7.31
C PHE A 56 10.41 -2.22 -5.99
N TYR A 57 10.16 -1.34 -5.03
CA TYR A 57 10.65 -1.42 -3.67
C TYR A 57 9.53 -1.90 -2.78
N THR A 58 9.80 -2.84 -1.91
CA THR A 58 8.82 -3.34 -0.95
C THR A 58 9.52 -3.85 0.31
N ASN A 59 8.77 -4.05 1.36
CA ASN A 59 9.28 -4.57 2.62
C ASN A 59 8.50 -5.80 3.09
N ASP A 60 9.13 -6.54 3.96
CA ASP A 60 8.44 -7.42 4.90
C ASP A 60 8.84 -7.04 6.34
N GLN A 61 8.57 -7.91 7.32
CA GLN A 61 8.86 -7.63 8.74
C GLN A 61 10.31 -7.27 9.04
N ASN A 62 11.28 -7.77 8.29
CA ASN A 62 12.69 -7.71 8.66
C ASN A 62 13.64 -7.41 7.50
N LYS A 63 13.12 -7.06 6.33
CA LYS A 63 13.97 -6.68 5.19
C LYS A 63 13.25 -5.77 4.21
N ILE A 64 14.03 -5.03 3.46
CA ILE A 64 13.61 -4.33 2.25
C ILE A 64 14.07 -5.15 1.05
N MET A 65 13.23 -5.20 0.03
CA MET A 65 13.48 -5.91 -1.21
C MET A 65 13.31 -4.98 -2.41
N ILE A 66 14.19 -5.13 -3.39
CA ILE A 66 14.18 -4.34 -4.62
C ILE A 66 14.09 -5.29 -5.82
N PHE A 67 13.05 -5.13 -6.63
CA PHE A 67 12.80 -5.95 -7.81
C PHE A 67 13.02 -5.15 -9.09
N ASP A 68 13.69 -5.73 -10.07
CA ASP A 68 13.76 -5.23 -11.45
C ASP A 68 12.47 -5.60 -12.21
N LEU A 69 11.78 -4.58 -12.70
CA LEU A 69 10.54 -4.69 -13.47
C LEU A 69 10.76 -4.71 -14.99
N SER A 70 11.97 -4.94 -15.48
CA SER A 70 12.23 -5.03 -16.92
C SER A 70 11.33 -6.07 -17.61
N LYS A 71 10.90 -7.07 -16.85
CA LYS A 71 9.85 -8.03 -17.21
C LYS A 71 8.78 -8.05 -16.11
N PRO A 72 7.76 -7.19 -16.16
CA PRO A 72 6.80 -7.01 -15.07
C PRO A 72 6.00 -8.27 -14.67
N THR A 73 5.87 -9.24 -15.59
CA THR A 73 5.23 -10.53 -15.30
C THR A 73 6.17 -11.56 -14.67
N ASP A 74 7.45 -11.23 -14.55
CA ASP A 74 8.51 -12.11 -14.01
C ASP A 74 9.64 -11.25 -13.43
N PRO A 75 9.37 -10.41 -12.40
CA PRO A 75 10.34 -9.49 -11.84
C PRO A 75 11.49 -10.25 -11.18
N GLN A 76 12.68 -9.66 -11.23
CA GLN A 76 13.88 -10.26 -10.65
C GLN A 76 14.23 -9.58 -9.33
N LEU A 77 14.33 -10.34 -8.26
CA LEU A 77 14.85 -9.84 -6.99
C LEU A 77 16.32 -9.43 -7.18
N THR A 78 16.60 -8.15 -7.07
CA THR A 78 17.92 -7.57 -7.35
C THR A 78 18.68 -7.23 -6.05
N GLY A 79 17.99 -6.70 -5.06
CA GLY A 79 18.60 -6.33 -3.78
C GLY A 79 17.74 -6.70 -2.59
N VAL A 80 18.43 -7.04 -1.51
CA VAL A 80 17.82 -7.33 -0.21
C VAL A 80 18.64 -6.63 0.87
N LEU A 81 17.98 -5.84 1.70
CA LEU A 81 18.59 -5.26 2.90
C LEU A 81 17.90 -5.85 4.13
N PRO A 82 18.57 -6.75 4.87
CA PRO A 82 18.09 -7.16 6.19
C PRO A 82 18.03 -5.95 7.13
N MET A 83 16.92 -5.82 7.84
CA MET A 83 16.74 -4.76 8.83
C MET A 83 17.00 -5.30 10.24
N PRO A 84 17.33 -4.44 11.21
CA PRO A 84 17.53 -4.88 12.60
C PRO A 84 16.33 -5.67 13.14
N GLN A 85 16.57 -6.69 13.97
CA GLN A 85 15.56 -7.63 14.47
C GLN A 85 14.37 -6.99 15.23
N GLU A 86 14.55 -5.78 15.70
CA GLU A 86 13.53 -5.03 16.45
C GLU A 86 12.41 -4.50 15.56
N TRP A 87 12.35 -4.94 14.33
CA TRP A 87 11.54 -4.37 13.26
C TRP A 87 10.16 -5.00 13.08
N LEU A 88 9.60 -5.51 14.13
CA LEU A 88 8.39 -6.33 14.07
C LEU A 88 7.10 -5.58 13.71
N PHE A 89 7.08 -4.24 13.56
CA PHE A 89 5.83 -3.49 13.39
C PHE A 89 5.79 -2.39 12.33
N SER A 90 6.81 -2.15 11.55
CA SER A 90 6.71 -1.25 10.41
C SER A 90 6.27 -2.03 9.18
N ARG A 91 5.00 -2.39 9.16
CA ARG A 91 4.41 -3.22 8.11
C ARG A 91 4.03 -2.44 6.88
N GLU A 92 3.99 -1.13 6.99
CA GLU A 92 3.43 -0.25 5.99
C GLU A 92 4.39 0.86 5.61
N ASP A 93 4.18 1.32 4.42
CA ASP A 93 4.64 2.47 3.72
C ASP A 93 6.10 2.88 3.93
N LEU A 94 6.93 2.32 3.08
CA LEU A 94 8.20 2.92 2.71
C LEU A 94 7.98 3.96 1.60
N ASP A 95 8.85 4.96 1.51
CA ASP A 95 8.87 5.86 0.36
C ASP A 95 10.29 6.06 -0.18
N THR A 96 10.42 6.37 -1.48
CA THR A 96 11.71 6.51 -2.13
C THR A 96 11.63 7.34 -3.41
N ASN A 97 12.72 8.06 -3.70
CA ASN A 97 12.95 8.69 -5.01
C ASN A 97 13.84 7.85 -5.94
N GLY A 98 14.15 6.60 -5.54
CA GLY A 98 15.04 5.70 -6.27
C GLY A 98 16.53 5.87 -5.94
N LYS A 99 16.90 6.81 -5.08
CA LYS A 99 18.25 7.01 -4.54
C LYS A 99 18.26 6.84 -3.03
N ILE A 100 17.35 7.52 -2.38
CA ILE A 100 17.11 7.44 -0.95
C ILE A 100 15.77 6.75 -0.72
N LEU A 101 15.74 5.80 0.18
CA LEU A 101 14.55 5.16 0.69
C LEU A 101 14.41 5.50 2.17
N VAL A 102 13.22 5.82 2.59
CA VAL A 102 12.88 6.10 3.98
C VAL A 102 11.92 5.04 4.50
N MET A 103 12.19 4.56 5.71
CA MET A 103 11.41 3.51 6.32
C MET A 103 11.22 3.77 7.80
N PRO A 104 9.97 3.97 8.26
CA PRO A 104 9.69 4.19 9.68
C PRO A 104 9.71 2.88 10.46
N ASN A 105 10.03 2.97 11.75
CA ASN A 105 9.93 1.87 12.70
C ASN A 105 9.26 2.35 13.98
N THR A 106 8.06 1.87 14.23
CA THR A 106 7.26 2.26 15.39
C THR A 106 7.76 1.64 16.69
N ILE A 107 8.48 0.51 16.63
CA ILE A 107 9.00 -0.17 17.84
C ILE A 107 10.25 0.51 18.36
N THR A 108 11.24 0.72 17.50
CA THR A 108 12.46 1.41 17.91
C THR A 108 12.27 2.91 18.08
N GLY A 109 11.16 3.42 17.58
CA GLY A 109 10.90 4.86 17.62
C GLY A 109 11.70 5.66 16.61
N SER A 110 12.19 5.02 15.55
CA SER A 110 13.16 5.58 14.61
C SER A 110 12.65 5.66 13.18
N LEU A 111 13.30 6.48 12.37
CA LEU A 111 13.21 6.49 10.91
C LEU A 111 14.56 6.07 10.34
N TYR A 112 14.59 5.08 9.45
CA TYR A 112 15.80 4.68 8.72
C TYR A 112 15.90 5.43 7.40
N ILE A 113 17.09 5.93 7.09
CA ILE A 113 17.46 6.53 5.81
C ILE A 113 18.42 5.55 5.12
N ILE A 114 18.05 5.12 3.93
CA ILE A 114 18.68 4.00 3.24
C ILE A 114 19.13 4.47 1.85
N ASP A 115 20.38 4.20 1.51
CA ASP A 115 20.88 4.36 0.15
C ASP A 115 20.39 3.18 -0.71
N VAL A 116 19.74 3.50 -1.81
CA VAL A 116 19.27 2.53 -2.80
C VAL A 116 19.73 2.89 -4.21
N GLU A 117 20.79 3.71 -4.38
CA GLU A 117 21.34 4.02 -5.70
C GLU A 117 21.85 2.74 -6.38
N ASP A 118 22.66 1.95 -5.67
CA ASP A 118 22.99 0.58 -6.08
C ASP A 118 21.87 -0.36 -5.65
N LYS A 119 21.03 -0.76 -6.61
CA LYS A 119 19.87 -1.62 -6.36
C LYS A 119 20.24 -3.01 -5.84
N SER A 120 21.47 -3.47 -6.15
CA SER A 120 21.96 -4.78 -5.73
C SER A 120 22.57 -4.78 -4.32
N ASN A 121 22.87 -3.59 -3.78
CA ASN A 121 23.54 -3.44 -2.50
C ASN A 121 22.99 -2.25 -1.69
N PRO A 122 21.70 -2.26 -1.31
CA PRO A 122 21.12 -1.19 -0.48
C PRO A 122 21.81 -1.13 0.89
N GLN A 123 21.99 0.09 1.45
CA GLN A 123 22.72 0.32 2.69
C GLN A 123 22.00 1.29 3.62
N ILE A 124 21.94 1.00 4.91
CA ILE A 124 21.49 1.97 5.91
C ILE A 124 22.54 3.08 6.05
N LEU A 125 22.17 4.32 5.71
CA LEU A 125 23.02 5.50 5.88
C LEU A 125 22.94 6.06 7.29
N SER A 126 21.73 6.09 7.84
CA SER A 126 21.50 6.66 9.16
C SER A 126 20.16 6.20 9.75
N GLU A 127 20.07 6.35 11.06
CA GLU A 127 18.86 6.20 11.85
C GLU A 127 18.55 7.52 12.55
N VAL A 128 17.27 7.88 12.63
CA VAL A 128 16.78 9.12 13.27
C VAL A 128 15.90 8.72 14.46
N PRO A 129 16.47 8.61 15.66
CA PRO A 129 15.69 8.33 16.87
C PRO A 129 14.64 9.41 17.15
N GLY A 130 13.48 9.00 17.66
CA GLY A 130 12.37 9.91 17.97
C GLY A 130 11.54 10.34 16.74
N ALA A 131 11.90 9.86 15.54
CA ALA A 131 11.12 10.05 14.33
C ALA A 131 10.20 8.84 14.05
N ALA A 132 9.69 8.21 15.11
CA ALA A 132 8.77 7.10 15.01
C ALA A 132 7.50 7.47 14.27
N SER A 133 7.06 6.57 13.40
CA SER A 133 5.82 6.74 12.67
C SER A 133 5.34 5.40 12.12
N HIS A 134 4.07 5.34 11.78
CA HIS A 134 3.51 4.20 11.06
C HIS A 134 3.81 4.29 9.56
N THR A 135 3.71 5.49 9.00
CA THR A 135 4.04 5.78 7.59
C THR A 135 4.95 7.00 7.50
N SER A 136 5.71 7.11 6.42
CA SER A 136 6.63 8.22 6.17
C SER A 136 6.75 8.49 4.68
N SER A 137 6.65 9.74 4.29
CA SER A 137 6.65 10.15 2.88
C SER A 137 7.74 11.16 2.56
N CYS A 138 8.36 10.97 1.43
CA CYS A 138 9.32 11.89 0.85
C CYS A 138 8.65 13.19 0.37
N VAL A 139 9.25 14.31 0.72
CA VAL A 139 8.83 15.64 0.26
C VAL A 139 10.03 16.33 -0.39
N PHE A 140 9.82 17.01 -1.53
CA PHE A 140 10.88 17.64 -2.32
C PHE A 140 11.99 16.66 -2.73
N ASP A 141 11.59 15.55 -3.36
CA ASP A 141 12.54 14.54 -3.82
C ASP A 141 13.38 13.98 -2.65
N CYS A 142 12.71 13.58 -1.57
CA CYS A 142 13.30 13.08 -0.31
C CYS A 142 14.28 14.04 0.37
N LYS A 143 14.21 15.36 0.13
CA LYS A 143 14.97 16.34 0.92
C LYS A 143 14.42 16.51 2.32
N TYR A 144 13.13 16.27 2.47
CA TYR A 144 12.42 16.22 3.74
C TYR A 144 11.57 14.96 3.80
N VAL A 145 11.29 14.50 4.99
CA VAL A 145 10.34 13.43 5.26
C VAL A 145 9.26 13.99 6.18
N TYR A 146 8.00 13.82 5.77
CA TYR A 146 6.86 14.04 6.64
C TYR A 146 6.33 12.67 7.05
N ASN A 147 6.18 12.45 8.33
CA ASN A 147 5.65 11.19 8.81
C ASN A 147 4.26 11.32 9.45
N SER A 148 3.56 10.20 9.59
CA SER A 148 2.18 10.20 10.08
C SER A 148 2.02 10.72 11.51
N SER A 149 3.08 10.74 12.33
CA SER A 149 3.06 11.33 13.68
C SER A 149 3.13 12.87 13.70
N GLY A 150 3.23 13.49 12.53
CA GLY A 150 3.38 14.93 12.39
C GLY A 150 4.84 15.40 12.29
N ALA A 151 5.81 14.54 12.58
CA ALA A 151 7.22 14.93 12.59
C ALA A 151 7.73 15.25 11.17
N ILE A 152 8.70 16.15 11.12
CA ILE A 152 9.46 16.54 9.94
C ILE A 152 10.92 16.14 10.15
N VAL A 153 11.50 15.43 9.20
CA VAL A 153 12.94 15.13 9.19
C VAL A 153 13.57 15.82 7.99
N ASP A 154 14.64 16.59 8.24
CA ASP A 154 15.49 17.17 7.19
C ASP A 154 16.52 16.13 6.75
N VAL A 155 16.41 15.67 5.52
CA VAL A 155 17.24 14.60 4.91
C VAL A 155 18.15 15.14 3.79
N ARG A 156 18.32 16.47 3.69
CA ARG A 156 19.23 17.07 2.69
C ARG A 156 20.67 16.58 2.81
N ASN A 157 21.05 16.13 3.99
CA ASN A 157 22.25 15.33 4.19
C ASN A 157 21.82 13.95 4.76
N PRO A 158 21.64 12.91 3.93
CA PRO A 158 21.09 11.64 4.35
C PRO A 158 21.99 10.86 5.34
N ALA A 159 23.28 11.17 5.39
CA ALA A 159 24.19 10.60 6.40
C ALA A 159 24.13 11.32 7.75
N LYS A 160 23.51 12.52 7.81
CA LYS A 160 23.34 13.33 9.03
C LYS A 160 21.98 14.02 9.04
N PRO A 161 20.88 13.26 8.97
CA PRO A 161 19.54 13.82 8.98
C PRO A 161 19.24 14.51 10.31
N LYS A 162 18.20 15.36 10.33
CA LYS A 162 17.83 16.11 11.54
C LYS A 162 16.33 16.00 11.77
N LEU A 163 15.95 15.48 12.93
CA LEU A 163 14.57 15.61 13.42
C LEU A 163 14.31 17.07 13.78
N MET A 164 13.30 17.67 13.16
CA MET A 164 12.94 19.06 13.38
C MET A 164 12.04 19.21 14.62
N LYS A 165 12.10 20.39 15.27
CA LYS A 165 11.20 20.70 16.39
C LYS A 165 9.77 20.98 15.91
N GLN A 166 9.65 21.54 14.71
CA GLN A 166 8.36 21.82 14.07
C GLN A 166 7.72 20.53 13.57
N LYS A 167 6.39 20.52 13.60
CA LYS A 167 5.58 19.47 12.98
C LYS A 167 4.81 20.05 11.81
N TRP A 168 4.54 19.22 10.80
CA TRP A 168 3.82 19.69 9.60
C TRP A 168 2.38 20.12 9.91
N GLY A 169 1.78 19.60 11.01
CA GLY A 169 0.44 19.92 11.47
C GLY A 169 0.35 21.01 12.54
N ASP A 170 1.45 21.68 12.90
CA ASP A 170 1.45 22.70 13.96
C ASP A 170 0.45 23.82 13.65
N GLY A 171 -0.51 24.03 14.58
CA GLY A 171 -1.56 25.03 14.44
C GLY A 171 -2.65 24.69 13.44
N MET A 172 -2.70 23.44 12.95
CA MET A 172 -3.70 22.97 11.97
C MET A 172 -4.81 22.13 12.62
N PRO A 173 -5.94 21.90 11.91
CA PRO A 173 -7.05 21.07 12.41
C PRO A 173 -6.65 19.63 12.76
N ALA A 174 -5.70 19.03 12.04
CA ALA A 174 -5.09 17.76 12.39
C ALA A 174 -3.57 17.90 12.50
N GLN A 175 -2.96 17.26 13.50
CA GLN A 175 -1.53 17.34 13.77
C GLN A 175 -0.79 16.05 13.46
N SER A 176 -1.53 14.98 13.22
CA SER A 176 -1.07 13.66 12.83
C SER A 176 -2.15 12.98 12.00
N GLY A 177 -1.80 11.93 11.28
CA GLY A 177 -2.72 11.16 10.45
C GLY A 177 -2.22 9.75 10.26
N HIS A 178 -2.72 9.09 9.24
CA HIS A 178 -2.24 7.76 8.86
C HIS A 178 -1.23 7.83 7.73
N ASP A 179 -1.50 8.64 6.70
CA ASP A 179 -0.65 8.77 5.51
C ASP A 179 -0.46 10.24 5.13
N VAL A 180 0.64 10.50 4.45
CA VAL A 180 1.00 11.81 3.89
C VAL A 180 1.53 11.56 2.48
N GLU A 181 0.98 12.22 1.46
CA GLU A 181 1.35 12.02 0.07
C GLU A 181 1.80 13.34 -0.59
N GLU A 182 3.01 13.42 -1.14
CA GLU A 182 3.41 14.53 -1.99
C GLU A 182 2.79 14.37 -3.38
N ILE A 183 1.74 15.12 -3.67
CA ILE A 183 0.99 15.05 -4.92
C ILE A 183 1.60 15.88 -6.07
N ALA A 184 2.49 16.78 -5.73
CA ALA A 184 3.34 17.57 -6.62
C ALA A 184 4.43 18.24 -5.76
N PRO A 185 5.59 18.64 -6.31
CA PRO A 185 6.68 19.19 -5.51
C PRO A 185 6.23 20.25 -4.49
N GLY A 186 6.31 19.93 -3.21
CA GLY A 186 5.91 20.74 -2.07
C GLY A 186 4.40 20.94 -1.88
N LEU A 187 3.55 20.24 -2.63
CA LEU A 187 2.12 20.12 -2.33
C LEU A 187 1.84 18.75 -1.72
N VAL A 188 1.33 18.76 -0.51
CA VAL A 188 1.18 17.57 0.31
C VAL A 188 -0.29 17.39 0.67
N LEU A 189 -0.82 16.20 0.40
CA LEU A 189 -2.16 15.76 0.81
C LEU A 189 -2.00 14.83 2.00
N THR A 190 -2.83 14.99 3.04
CA THR A 190 -2.74 14.18 4.25
C THR A 190 -3.97 13.29 4.42
N ALA A 191 -3.76 12.03 4.76
CA ALA A 191 -4.81 11.12 5.22
C ALA A 191 -5.09 11.37 6.71
N THR A 192 -5.80 12.45 6.96
CA THR A 192 -6.15 12.94 8.30
C THR A 192 -7.66 13.20 8.41
N GLN A 193 -8.13 13.47 9.60
CA GLN A 193 -9.48 13.95 9.87
C GLN A 193 -9.46 15.36 10.48
N PRO A 194 -9.84 16.37 9.68
CA PRO A 194 -10.16 16.34 8.24
C PRO A 194 -8.93 16.15 7.36
N MET A 195 -9.12 15.62 6.12
CA MET A 195 -8.08 15.59 5.08
C MET A 195 -7.59 17.02 4.82
N MET A 196 -6.29 17.21 4.63
CA MET A 196 -5.70 18.54 4.43
C MET A 196 -4.83 18.58 3.17
N LEU A 197 -4.92 19.68 2.43
CA LEU A 197 -3.94 20.03 1.39
C LEU A 197 -3.01 21.09 1.96
N LEU A 198 -1.71 20.80 1.98
CA LEU A 198 -0.67 21.64 2.53
C LEU A 198 0.24 22.17 1.42
N ASP A 199 0.74 23.39 1.57
CA ASP A 199 1.75 24.01 0.72
C ASP A 199 3.06 24.21 1.48
N ALA A 200 4.02 23.36 1.23
CA ALA A 200 5.36 23.38 1.81
C ALA A 200 6.39 24.12 0.94
N ARG A 201 6.00 24.63 -0.25
CA ARG A 201 6.92 25.18 -1.25
C ARG A 201 7.70 26.37 -0.74
N LYS A 202 7.11 27.19 0.12
CA LYS A 202 7.79 28.39 0.68
C LYS A 202 8.63 28.03 1.90
N ASP A 203 8.11 27.20 2.78
CA ASP A 203 8.76 26.77 4.01
C ASP A 203 8.35 25.34 4.34
N PRO A 204 9.21 24.35 4.10
CA PRO A 204 8.93 22.95 4.42
C PRO A 204 8.72 22.69 5.92
N LEU A 205 9.22 23.56 6.79
CA LEU A 205 9.07 23.40 8.25
C LEU A 205 7.77 24.01 8.77
N ARG A 206 7.09 24.82 7.97
CA ARG A 206 5.82 25.48 8.30
C ARG A 206 4.91 25.52 7.06
N PRO A 207 4.43 24.36 6.60
CA PRO A 207 3.56 24.31 5.44
C PRO A 207 2.26 25.09 5.73
N LYS A 208 1.67 25.65 4.67
CA LYS A 208 0.42 26.40 4.78
C LYS A 208 -0.77 25.50 4.43
N LEU A 209 -1.81 25.56 5.21
CA LEU A 209 -3.08 24.95 4.90
C LEU A 209 -3.72 25.66 3.69
N LEU A 210 -4.01 24.91 2.63
CA LEU A 210 -4.67 25.39 1.41
C LEU A 210 -6.15 25.03 1.35
N ALA A 211 -6.49 23.79 1.73
CA ALA A 211 -7.86 23.28 1.68
C ALA A 211 -8.06 22.13 2.67
N LEU A 212 -9.32 21.88 3.00
CA LEU A 212 -9.76 20.82 3.91
C LEU A 212 -10.78 19.91 3.22
N GLY A 213 -10.76 18.64 3.51
CA GLY A 213 -11.91 17.75 3.31
C GLY A 213 -13.07 18.23 4.18
N ALA A 214 -14.28 18.34 3.63
CA ALA A 214 -15.45 18.56 4.44
C ALA A 214 -15.56 17.44 5.47
N ASN A 215 -15.90 17.81 6.71
CA ASN A 215 -16.01 16.82 7.79
C ASN A 215 -17.07 15.77 7.44
N VAL A 216 -16.70 14.51 7.44
CA VAL A 216 -17.58 13.37 7.15
C VAL A 216 -17.58 12.48 8.38
N ASP A 217 -18.49 12.77 9.27
CA ASP A 217 -18.93 11.98 10.44
C ASP A 217 -17.94 10.96 11.01
N GLY A 218 -16.76 11.42 11.45
CA GLY A 218 -15.79 10.59 12.16
C GLY A 218 -15.14 9.47 11.34
N ARG A 219 -15.19 9.51 10.01
CA ARG A 219 -14.60 8.47 9.15
C ARG A 219 -13.08 8.51 9.21
N PHE A 220 -12.49 7.36 9.41
CA PHE A 220 -11.05 7.22 9.35
C PHE A 220 -10.57 7.27 7.88
N ILE A 221 -9.64 8.16 7.58
CA ILE A 221 -8.95 8.25 6.29
C ILE A 221 -7.59 7.58 6.47
N HIS A 222 -7.42 6.43 5.83
CA HIS A 222 -6.21 5.63 5.92
C HIS A 222 -5.16 6.07 4.88
N SER A 223 -5.56 6.12 3.62
CA SER A 223 -4.68 6.47 2.50
C SER A 223 -5.37 7.42 1.54
N VAL A 224 -4.61 8.26 0.85
CA VAL A 224 -5.12 9.24 -0.10
C VAL A 224 -4.27 9.27 -1.36
N ARG A 225 -4.92 9.48 -2.52
CA ARG A 225 -4.23 9.71 -3.79
C ARG A 225 -4.95 10.78 -4.60
N TRP A 226 -4.17 11.66 -5.18
CA TRP A 226 -4.63 12.64 -6.17
C TRP A 226 -3.80 12.44 -7.44
N ALA A 227 -4.26 11.59 -8.36
CA ALA A 227 -3.47 10.92 -9.39
C ALA A 227 -2.53 11.84 -10.21
N ARG A 228 -3.00 13.04 -10.58
CA ARG A 228 -2.18 14.05 -11.24
C ARG A 228 -2.10 15.35 -10.43
N GLY A 229 -2.16 15.20 -9.12
CA GLY A 229 -2.24 16.32 -8.22
C GLY A 229 -3.43 17.22 -8.57
N THR A 230 -3.27 18.51 -8.38
CA THR A 230 -4.35 19.51 -8.56
C THR A 230 -4.89 19.67 -9.99
N LYS A 231 -4.45 18.83 -10.93
CA LYS A 231 -4.95 18.81 -12.32
C LYS A 231 -6.17 17.91 -12.49
N ASP A 232 -6.41 16.97 -11.58
CA ASP A 232 -7.59 16.12 -11.57
C ASP A 232 -8.72 16.71 -10.70
N LYS A 233 -9.95 16.36 -11.04
CA LYS A 233 -11.14 16.77 -10.28
C LYS A 233 -11.28 15.99 -8.98
N PHE A 234 -10.80 14.73 -8.95
CA PHE A 234 -11.11 13.81 -7.89
C PHE A 234 -9.88 13.42 -7.09
N ILE A 235 -10.04 13.43 -5.77
CA ILE A 235 -9.18 12.72 -4.82
C ILE A 235 -9.87 11.39 -4.56
N VAL A 236 -9.08 10.32 -4.44
CA VAL A 236 -9.53 9.01 -3.98
C VAL A 236 -8.89 8.70 -2.64
N ALA A 237 -9.65 8.07 -1.76
CA ALA A 237 -9.21 7.76 -0.40
C ALA A 237 -9.67 6.37 0.03
N GLY A 238 -8.83 5.67 0.77
CA GLY A 238 -9.17 4.47 1.49
C GLY A 238 -9.43 4.77 2.96
N GLY A 239 -10.36 4.05 3.55
CA GLY A 239 -10.55 4.02 4.99
C GLY A 239 -10.02 2.73 5.61
N GLU A 240 -10.14 2.60 6.93
CA GLU A 240 -9.80 1.37 7.64
C GLU A 240 -10.71 1.16 8.85
N THR A 241 -11.10 -0.09 9.12
CA THR A 241 -12.08 -0.43 10.18
C THR A 241 -11.47 -0.67 11.56
N ASN A 242 -10.16 -0.45 11.74
CA ASN A 242 -9.47 -0.69 13.01
C ASN A 242 -9.82 -2.07 13.63
N PHE A 243 -9.53 -3.14 12.89
CA PHE A 243 -9.70 -4.53 13.32
C PHE A 243 -11.16 -4.99 13.64
N LYS A 244 -12.14 -4.30 13.09
CA LYS A 244 -13.54 -4.76 13.18
C LYS A 244 -14.00 -5.30 11.82
N PRO A 245 -14.24 -6.61 11.68
CA PRO A 245 -14.62 -7.22 10.41
C PRO A 245 -16.11 -6.93 10.07
N ARG A 246 -16.48 -5.65 10.00
CA ARG A 246 -17.86 -5.24 9.69
C ARG A 246 -17.87 -4.54 8.35
N CYS A 247 -18.35 -5.22 7.33
CA CYS A 247 -18.54 -4.63 6.00
C CYS A 247 -19.50 -3.43 6.01
N SER A 248 -20.33 -3.30 7.02
CA SER A 248 -21.23 -2.14 7.22
C SER A 248 -20.51 -0.92 7.83
N ASP A 249 -19.28 -1.08 8.33
CA ASP A 249 -18.57 0.04 8.94
C ASP A 249 -18.13 1.04 7.86
N THR A 250 -18.51 2.29 8.04
CA THR A 250 -18.18 3.39 7.11
C THR A 250 -16.69 3.70 7.09
N ASN A 251 -15.94 3.35 8.15
CA ASN A 251 -14.50 3.55 8.20
C ASN A 251 -13.74 2.71 7.18
N GLY A 252 -14.26 1.55 6.78
CA GLY A 252 -13.62 0.68 5.78
C GLY A 252 -13.91 1.04 4.33
N ALA A 253 -14.54 2.16 4.05
CA ALA A 253 -14.94 2.51 2.69
C ALA A 253 -13.79 3.01 1.82
N PHE A 254 -13.84 2.68 0.52
CA PHE A 254 -13.16 3.45 -0.51
C PHE A 254 -14.04 4.65 -0.89
N MET A 255 -13.45 5.83 -1.06
CA MET A 255 -14.18 7.08 -1.20
C MET A 255 -13.65 7.91 -2.37
N THR A 256 -14.54 8.67 -3.00
CA THR A 256 -14.20 9.72 -3.97
C THR A 256 -14.60 11.11 -3.44
N TRP A 257 -13.74 12.08 -3.70
CA TRP A 257 -13.92 13.46 -3.24
C TRP A 257 -13.80 14.44 -4.40
N ASP A 258 -14.76 15.37 -4.53
CA ASP A 258 -14.67 16.47 -5.49
C ASP A 258 -13.71 17.56 -5.01
N ALA A 259 -12.63 17.71 -5.74
CA ALA A 259 -11.63 18.76 -5.53
C ALA A 259 -11.67 19.82 -6.65
N SER A 260 -12.63 19.78 -7.58
CA SER A 260 -12.64 20.66 -8.76
C SER A 260 -12.68 22.16 -8.43
N LYS A 261 -13.26 22.53 -7.30
CA LYS A 261 -13.45 23.91 -6.85
C LYS A 261 -12.57 24.31 -5.66
N TRP A 262 -11.62 23.46 -5.24
CA TRP A 262 -10.86 23.68 -4.02
C TRP A 262 -10.17 25.05 -3.91
N ARG A 263 -9.69 25.60 -5.03
CA ARG A 263 -9.04 26.93 -5.03
C ARG A 263 -9.99 28.05 -4.63
N LYS A 264 -11.28 27.90 -4.93
CA LYS A 264 -12.34 28.88 -4.60
C LYS A 264 -12.95 28.63 -3.23
N THR A 265 -13.29 27.37 -2.95
CA THR A 265 -14.03 26.99 -1.73
C THR A 265 -13.15 26.68 -0.54
N ARG A 266 -11.86 26.35 -0.79
CA ARG A 266 -10.92 25.83 0.21
C ARG A 266 -11.39 24.50 0.84
N THR A 267 -12.26 23.76 0.16
CA THR A 267 -12.84 22.50 0.64
C THR A 267 -12.87 21.44 -0.43
N PHE A 268 -12.82 20.18 -0.01
CA PHE A 268 -13.14 18.99 -0.78
C PHE A 268 -14.43 18.39 -0.23
N HIS A 269 -15.24 17.81 -1.11
CA HIS A 269 -16.52 17.22 -0.71
C HIS A 269 -16.60 15.77 -1.17
N MET A 270 -16.91 14.85 -0.25
CA MET A 270 -17.15 13.46 -0.60
C MET A 270 -18.34 13.34 -1.55
N ILE A 271 -18.17 12.57 -2.62
CA ILE A 271 -19.19 12.35 -3.67
C ILE A 271 -19.85 11.00 -3.49
N ASP A 272 -19.04 9.98 -3.24
CA ASP A 272 -19.47 8.59 -3.21
C ASP A 272 -18.56 7.73 -2.36
N GLU A 273 -19.06 6.59 -1.93
CA GLU A 273 -18.33 5.58 -1.20
C GLU A 273 -18.66 4.17 -1.70
N TYR A 274 -17.68 3.30 -1.64
CA TYR A 274 -17.84 1.88 -1.93
C TYR A 274 -17.41 1.06 -0.72
N ARG A 275 -18.25 0.14 -0.31
CA ARG A 275 -18.01 -0.81 0.79
C ARG A 275 -18.28 -2.23 0.31
N MET A 276 -17.55 -3.18 0.85
CA MET A 276 -17.90 -4.58 0.68
C MET A 276 -19.26 -4.85 1.31
N THR A 277 -20.10 -5.62 0.64
CA THR A 277 -21.48 -5.88 1.08
C THR A 277 -21.62 -7.06 2.01
N ASN A 278 -20.62 -7.94 2.07
CA ASN A 278 -20.60 -9.10 2.95
C ASN A 278 -19.21 -9.31 3.55
N GLY A 279 -19.14 -9.81 4.77
CA GLY A 279 -17.91 -10.14 5.49
C GLY A 279 -17.49 -11.59 5.29
N THR A 280 -17.81 -12.20 4.15
CA THR A 280 -17.54 -13.58 3.83
C THR A 280 -16.73 -13.71 2.56
N TYR A 281 -16.01 -14.83 2.41
CA TYR A 281 -15.41 -15.22 1.15
C TYR A 281 -16.50 -15.49 0.09
N ALA A 282 -16.12 -15.61 -1.18
CA ALA A 282 -17.05 -15.87 -2.28
C ALA A 282 -17.81 -17.20 -2.14
N ASP A 283 -17.26 -18.16 -1.39
CA ASP A 283 -17.90 -19.43 -1.06
C ASP A 283 -18.88 -19.33 0.14
N GLY A 284 -19.06 -18.12 0.70
CA GLY A 284 -19.94 -17.89 1.84
C GLY A 284 -19.29 -18.17 3.21
N SER A 285 -18.04 -18.63 3.26
CA SER A 285 -17.35 -18.82 4.53
C SER A 285 -17.02 -17.49 5.19
N PRO A 286 -17.05 -17.40 6.54
CA PRO A 286 -16.69 -16.15 7.22
C PRO A 286 -15.22 -15.83 7.04
N ALA A 287 -14.90 -14.57 6.83
CA ALA A 287 -13.51 -14.08 6.81
C ALA A 287 -12.86 -14.38 8.19
N VAL A 288 -11.71 -15.03 8.13
CA VAL A 288 -11.01 -15.50 9.35
C VAL A 288 -10.14 -14.42 9.98
N ASN A 289 -9.96 -13.29 9.31
CA ASN A 289 -9.09 -12.23 9.77
C ASN A 289 -9.86 -10.95 10.13
N GLN A 290 -9.23 -10.05 10.84
CA GLN A 290 -9.89 -9.00 11.60
C GLN A 290 -10.27 -7.77 10.78
N ALA A 291 -9.66 -7.58 9.61
CA ALA A 291 -9.83 -6.37 8.80
C ALA A 291 -10.71 -6.58 7.54
N GLY A 292 -11.13 -7.78 7.30
CA GLY A 292 -11.75 -8.40 6.11
C GLY A 292 -12.47 -7.55 5.07
N CYS A 293 -13.20 -6.54 5.48
CA CYS A 293 -14.00 -5.74 4.56
C CYS A 293 -13.44 -4.34 4.32
N SER A 294 -12.33 -4.01 4.94
CA SER A 294 -11.76 -2.69 4.88
C SER A 294 -10.99 -2.45 3.59
N SER A 295 -11.18 -1.30 2.98
CA SER A 295 -10.20 -0.78 2.02
C SER A 295 -8.90 -0.43 2.77
N HIS A 296 -7.80 -0.39 2.05
CA HIS A 296 -6.49 -0.12 2.61
C HIS A 296 -5.66 0.72 1.64
N TRP A 297 -4.49 0.25 1.19
CA TRP A 297 -3.72 0.97 0.19
C TRP A 297 -4.36 0.86 -1.19
N LEU A 298 -4.24 1.93 -1.94
CA LEU A 298 -4.85 2.08 -3.26
C LEU A 298 -3.92 2.83 -4.22
N GLU A 299 -4.07 2.52 -5.52
CA GLU A 299 -3.29 3.20 -6.55
C GLU A 299 -4.19 3.49 -7.76
N PRO A 300 -4.34 4.77 -8.17
CA PRO A 300 -4.98 5.12 -9.42
C PRO A 300 -4.18 4.61 -10.62
N HIS A 301 -4.89 4.13 -11.65
CA HIS A 301 -4.25 3.74 -12.91
C HIS A 301 -3.41 4.88 -13.49
N PRO A 302 -2.26 4.60 -14.15
CA PRO A 302 -1.42 5.64 -14.77
C PRO A 302 -2.17 6.58 -15.73
N ASP A 303 -3.24 6.06 -16.36
CA ASP A 303 -4.12 6.85 -17.25
C ASP A 303 -5.32 7.50 -16.55
N PHE A 304 -5.38 7.49 -15.23
CA PHE A 304 -6.45 8.17 -14.51
C PHE A 304 -6.48 9.67 -14.87
N ARG A 305 -7.63 10.16 -15.36
CA ARG A 305 -7.84 11.53 -15.81
C ARG A 305 -9.27 11.99 -15.51
N ASN A 306 -9.46 12.68 -14.38
CA ASN A 306 -10.81 13.08 -13.93
C ASN A 306 -11.78 11.89 -13.85
N GLY A 307 -11.30 10.76 -13.37
CA GLY A 307 -11.94 9.46 -13.36
C GLY A 307 -11.08 8.41 -14.04
N GLY A 308 -11.45 7.15 -13.88
CA GLY A 308 -10.73 5.99 -14.37
C GLY A 308 -10.56 4.91 -13.31
N ILE A 309 -9.74 3.93 -13.60
CA ILE A 309 -9.58 2.75 -12.74
C ILE A 309 -8.67 3.06 -11.55
N VAL A 310 -9.02 2.51 -10.40
CA VAL A 310 -8.19 2.46 -9.18
C VAL A 310 -8.07 1.01 -8.76
N ALA A 311 -6.87 0.54 -8.50
CA ALA A 311 -6.64 -0.73 -7.82
C ALA A 311 -6.66 -0.48 -6.31
N VAL A 312 -7.48 -1.21 -5.57
CA VAL A 312 -7.70 -1.02 -4.14
C VAL A 312 -7.57 -2.35 -3.42
N ALA A 313 -6.77 -2.41 -2.39
CA ALA A 313 -6.70 -3.56 -1.50
C ALA A 313 -7.87 -3.55 -0.51
N PHE A 314 -8.45 -4.73 -0.26
CA PHE A 314 -9.55 -4.95 0.67
C PHE A 314 -9.30 -6.18 1.55
N PHE A 315 -8.11 -6.29 2.11
CA PHE A 315 -7.67 -7.39 2.98
C PHE A 315 -8.13 -8.77 2.47
N GLU A 316 -8.95 -9.52 3.22
CA GLU A 316 -9.42 -10.85 2.84
C GLU A 316 -10.32 -10.85 1.60
N HIS A 317 -10.85 -9.70 1.20
CA HIS A 317 -11.59 -9.55 -0.06
C HIS A 317 -10.68 -9.24 -1.26
N GLY A 318 -9.36 -9.26 -1.05
CA GLY A 318 -8.34 -9.17 -2.11
C GLY A 318 -8.25 -7.79 -2.77
N THR A 319 -7.85 -7.79 -4.03
CA THR A 319 -7.73 -6.58 -4.85
C THR A 319 -9.02 -6.31 -5.60
N ARG A 320 -9.54 -5.09 -5.49
CA ARG A 320 -10.70 -4.61 -6.26
C ARG A 320 -10.24 -3.59 -7.30
N PHE A 321 -10.79 -3.69 -8.50
CA PHE A 321 -10.62 -2.71 -9.55
C PHE A 321 -11.89 -1.87 -9.62
N ILE A 322 -11.73 -0.60 -9.29
CA ILE A 322 -12.83 0.34 -9.10
C ILE A 322 -12.76 1.38 -10.22
N ASP A 323 -13.84 1.55 -10.97
CA ASP A 323 -14.01 2.64 -11.92
C ASP A 323 -14.61 3.85 -11.21
N VAL A 324 -13.88 4.95 -11.22
CA VAL A 324 -14.38 6.27 -10.84
C VAL A 324 -14.89 6.94 -12.10
N THR A 325 -16.21 7.10 -12.21
CA THR A 325 -16.83 7.70 -13.38
C THR A 325 -16.47 9.19 -13.54
N PRO A 326 -16.68 9.82 -14.71
CA PRO A 326 -16.46 11.27 -14.89
C PRO A 326 -17.26 12.17 -13.96
N THR A 327 -18.26 11.63 -13.28
CA THR A 327 -19.06 12.32 -12.23
C THR A 327 -18.59 12.02 -10.81
N GLY A 328 -17.52 11.23 -10.65
CA GLY A 328 -16.99 10.81 -9.35
C GLY A 328 -17.72 9.65 -8.69
N LYS A 329 -18.72 9.05 -9.37
CA LYS A 329 -19.43 7.86 -8.87
C LYS A 329 -18.55 6.63 -9.01
N ILE A 330 -18.74 5.68 -8.11
CA ILE A 330 -17.91 4.50 -7.93
C ILE A 330 -18.61 3.26 -8.46
N LYS A 331 -17.89 2.42 -9.22
CA LYS A 331 -18.35 1.13 -9.68
C LYS A 331 -17.23 0.10 -9.63
N GLU A 332 -17.42 -1.03 -8.95
CA GLU A 332 -16.52 -2.16 -9.09
C GLU A 332 -16.62 -2.74 -10.50
N VAL A 333 -15.49 -2.97 -11.13
CA VAL A 333 -15.40 -3.48 -12.51
C VAL A 333 -14.56 -4.74 -12.63
N GLY A 334 -13.91 -5.17 -11.57
CA GLY A 334 -13.14 -6.40 -11.53
C GLY A 334 -12.56 -6.67 -10.14
N TYR A 335 -12.16 -7.90 -9.91
CA TYR A 335 -11.53 -8.30 -8.65
C TYR A 335 -10.62 -9.52 -8.81
N PHE A 336 -9.70 -9.64 -7.88
CA PHE A 336 -8.97 -10.86 -7.57
C PHE A 336 -8.99 -11.08 -6.05
N MET A 337 -9.46 -12.23 -5.61
CA MET A 337 -9.53 -12.61 -4.20
C MET A 337 -8.67 -13.85 -3.99
N PRO A 338 -7.52 -13.72 -3.32
CA PRO A 338 -6.60 -14.84 -3.10
C PRO A 338 -7.16 -15.82 -2.08
N TRP A 339 -6.81 -17.10 -2.23
CA TRP A 339 -7.09 -18.10 -1.21
C TRP A 339 -6.26 -17.81 0.05
N ALA A 340 -6.92 -17.75 1.19
CA ALA A 340 -6.29 -17.53 2.50
C ALA A 340 -5.36 -16.29 2.54
N GLY A 341 -5.67 -15.26 1.74
CA GLY A 341 -4.91 -14.02 1.66
C GLY A 341 -5.47 -12.92 2.57
N SER A 342 -4.67 -11.89 2.73
CA SER A 342 -5.03 -10.61 3.33
C SER A 342 -4.29 -9.50 2.57
N THR A 343 -4.88 -9.07 1.45
CA THR A 343 -4.23 -8.12 0.54
C THR A 343 -4.21 -6.71 1.17
N GLY A 344 -3.03 -6.22 1.47
CA GLY A 344 -2.85 -4.91 2.10
C GLY A 344 -2.62 -3.78 1.11
N ALA A 345 -2.05 -4.06 -0.06
CA ALA A 345 -1.77 -3.03 -1.06
C ALA A 345 -1.90 -3.53 -2.50
N ALA A 346 -2.11 -2.62 -3.44
CA ALA A 346 -2.20 -2.90 -4.87
C ALA A 346 -1.48 -1.79 -5.64
N TYR A 347 -0.41 -2.14 -6.37
CA TYR A 347 0.45 -1.19 -7.09
C TYR A 347 0.42 -1.45 -8.59
N TRP A 348 0.09 -0.43 -9.38
CA TRP A 348 0.26 -0.49 -10.83
C TRP A 348 1.74 -0.43 -11.18
N VAL A 349 2.26 -1.48 -11.80
CA VAL A 349 3.65 -1.51 -12.29
C VAL A 349 3.73 -1.22 -13.80
N THR A 350 2.63 -1.39 -14.50
CA THR A 350 2.39 -0.90 -15.86
C THR A 350 0.92 -0.50 -16.02
N ASP A 351 0.52 -0.07 -17.23
CA ASP A 351 -0.89 0.16 -17.58
C ASP A 351 -1.80 -1.08 -17.51
N LYS A 352 -1.23 -2.29 -17.34
CA LYS A 352 -1.99 -3.56 -17.34
C LYS A 352 -1.66 -4.45 -16.16
N ILE A 353 -0.51 -4.28 -15.54
CA ILE A 353 -0.01 -5.19 -14.51
C ILE A 353 -0.09 -4.51 -13.14
N VAL A 354 -0.70 -5.22 -12.21
CA VAL A 354 -0.80 -4.84 -10.80
C VAL A 354 -0.09 -5.87 -9.94
N TYR A 355 0.65 -5.41 -8.95
CA TYR A 355 1.17 -6.23 -7.86
C TYR A 355 0.25 -6.07 -6.67
N ALA A 356 -0.45 -7.13 -6.33
CA ALA A 356 -1.23 -7.23 -5.11
C ALA A 356 -0.33 -7.76 -4.01
N VAL A 357 0.02 -6.92 -3.05
CA VAL A 357 0.91 -7.28 -1.94
C VAL A 357 0.05 -7.71 -0.76
N ASP A 358 0.33 -8.91 -0.27
CA ASP A 358 -0.51 -9.60 0.68
C ASP A 358 0.27 -9.90 1.96
N TYR A 359 -0.32 -9.61 3.12
CA TYR A 359 0.29 -9.83 4.43
C TYR A 359 0.64 -11.29 4.72
N ASN A 360 -0.11 -12.23 4.17
CA ASN A 360 0.02 -13.65 4.47
C ASN A 360 0.76 -14.44 3.40
N ARG A 361 0.85 -13.91 2.18
CA ARG A 361 1.24 -14.71 1.02
C ARG A 361 2.47 -14.18 0.28
N GLY A 362 2.60 -12.85 0.17
CA GLY A 362 3.61 -12.21 -0.65
C GLY A 362 2.98 -11.39 -1.78
N ILE A 363 3.44 -11.54 -3.02
CA ILE A 363 2.98 -10.73 -4.15
C ILE A 363 2.24 -11.61 -5.16
N ASP A 364 0.99 -11.27 -5.45
CA ASP A 364 0.24 -11.80 -6.58
C ASP A 364 0.35 -10.83 -7.77
N ILE A 365 0.84 -11.31 -8.89
CA ILE A 365 0.95 -10.54 -10.15
C ILE A 365 -0.34 -10.74 -10.93
N LEU A 366 -1.05 -9.65 -11.15
CA LEU A 366 -2.34 -9.62 -11.82
C LEU A 366 -2.25 -8.84 -13.13
N ARG A 367 -3.03 -9.27 -14.13
CA ARG A 367 -3.29 -8.48 -15.33
C ARG A 367 -4.74 -8.04 -15.35
N PHE A 368 -4.95 -6.74 -15.38
CA PHE A 368 -6.28 -6.17 -15.60
C PHE A 368 -6.51 -5.92 -17.09
N LYS A 369 -7.63 -6.43 -17.62
CA LYS A 369 -8.08 -6.26 -18.99
C LYS A 369 -9.26 -5.27 -18.96
N SER A 370 -9.00 -4.01 -19.29
CA SER A 370 -10.09 -3.04 -19.43
C SER A 370 -11.09 -3.53 -20.47
N LYS A 371 -12.37 -3.59 -20.12
CA LYS A 371 -13.41 -3.73 -21.13
C LYS A 371 -13.44 -2.40 -21.89
N LYS A 372 -13.06 -2.45 -23.16
CA LYS A 372 -13.22 -1.30 -24.07
C LYS A 372 -14.69 -0.96 -24.24
#